data_159043e7decd2b592264362e71a0103b
#
_entry.id   159043e7decd2b592264362e71a0103b
#
_cell.length_a   1.000
_cell.length_b   1.000
_cell.length_c   1.000
_cell.angle_alpha   90.00
_cell.angle_beta   90.00
_cell.angle_gamma   90.00
#
_symmetry.space_group_name_H-M   'P 1'
#
loop_
_entity.id
_entity.type
_entity.pdbx_description
1 polymer ?
#
loop_
_entity_poly.entity_id
_entity_poly.type
_entity_poly.pdbx_seq_one_letter_code
_entity_poly.pdbx_strand_id
1 'polypeptide(L)'
;FERLRFKNMLGRFSIETKENKIEKIFREVTEKEEIERIFAMAEKAQCVGVALSKDEGNVLPLFAHPSGFGRIAIAWSEKDVVTIPCDLSTDMEFLFAKLSHVAEKVSCFSVCGLKEILPYIKNVKQSSAFDVIVAAYLLNPLKSDYTYEDVAEQYLGIAGGIQAELNVKCCYEAYTAFAAASVLDNKLKEAEMDR
;
A
#
# COMPACT_ATOMS: atom_id res chain seq x y z
N PHE A 1 21.95 -26.09 7.06
CA PHE A 1 21.38 -25.07 6.17
C PHE A 1 22.25 -23.80 6.11
N GLU A 2 22.83 -23.30 7.23
CA GLU A 2 23.76 -22.15 7.24
C GLU A 2 24.98 -22.34 6.34
N ARG A 3 25.53 -23.57 6.27
CA ARG A 3 26.72 -23.92 5.47
C ARG A 3 26.48 -23.86 3.96
N LEU A 4 25.22 -23.89 3.50
CA LEU A 4 24.82 -23.92 2.09
C LEU A 4 24.21 -22.60 1.61
N ARG A 5 24.24 -21.53 2.43
CA ARG A 5 23.68 -20.21 2.12
C ARG A 5 22.19 -20.20 1.70
N PHE A 6 21.40 -21.20 2.12
CA PHE A 6 19.95 -21.20 1.92
C PHE A 6 19.23 -20.26 2.90
N LYS A 7 19.64 -19.00 2.97
CA LYS A 7 19.01 -17.99 3.85
C LYS A 7 17.51 -17.84 3.60
N ASN A 8 17.09 -17.98 2.33
CA ASN A 8 15.68 -17.84 1.96
C ASN A 8 14.78 -19.02 2.40
N MET A 9 15.36 -20.17 2.73
CA MET A 9 14.59 -21.30 3.26
C MET A 9 14.41 -21.25 4.78
N LEU A 10 15.36 -20.67 5.51
CA LEU A 10 15.26 -20.54 6.97
C LEU A 10 14.09 -19.61 7.37
N GLY A 11 13.82 -18.55 6.59
CA GLY A 11 12.67 -17.67 6.81
C GLY A 11 11.30 -18.35 6.60
N ARG A 12 11.25 -19.42 5.79
CA ARG A 12 10.01 -20.20 5.57
C ARG A 12 9.72 -21.24 6.65
N PHE A 13 10.69 -21.61 7.45
CA PHE A 13 10.55 -22.61 8.53
C PHE A 13 10.46 -22.01 9.93
N SER A 14 10.78 -20.76 10.12
CA SER A 14 10.49 -20.03 11.36
C SER A 14 9.04 -19.52 11.34
N ILE A 15 8.09 -20.46 11.31
CA ILE A 15 6.70 -20.20 11.63
C ILE A 15 6.58 -20.09 13.16
N GLU A 16 7.25 -19.14 13.75
CA GLU A 16 6.75 -18.50 14.94
C GLU A 16 5.91 -17.33 14.44
N THR A 17 4.62 -17.41 14.61
CA THR A 17 3.67 -16.31 14.54
C THR A 17 4.12 -15.22 15.49
N LYS A 18 5.13 -14.42 15.09
CA LYS A 18 5.32 -13.10 15.66
C LYS A 18 4.05 -12.37 15.27
N GLU A 19 3.14 -12.21 16.25
CA GLU A 19 2.03 -11.26 16.11
C GLU A 19 2.63 -9.99 15.53
N ASN A 20 2.30 -9.70 14.27
CA ASN A 20 2.79 -8.50 13.63
C ASN A 20 2.17 -7.33 14.38
N LYS A 21 2.97 -6.62 15.16
CA LYS A 21 2.53 -5.46 15.96
C LYS A 21 1.82 -4.41 15.10
N ILE A 22 2.06 -4.43 13.80
CA ILE A 22 1.48 -3.53 12.81
C ILE A 22 -0.01 -3.78 12.58
N GLU A 23 -0.50 -5.02 12.63
CA GLU A 23 -1.92 -5.32 12.45
C GLU A 23 -2.82 -4.63 13.49
N LYS A 24 -2.27 -4.30 14.66
CA LYS A 24 -3.00 -3.61 15.72
C LYS A 24 -3.38 -2.17 15.38
N ILE A 25 -2.75 -1.58 14.35
CA ILE A 25 -3.07 -0.23 13.89
C ILE A 25 -4.02 -0.21 12.70
N PHE A 26 -4.35 -1.37 12.13
CA PHE A 26 -5.26 -1.47 11.00
C PHE A 26 -6.71 -1.33 11.46
N ARG A 27 -7.45 -0.42 10.82
CA ARG A 27 -8.85 -0.16 11.12
C ARG A 27 -9.67 -0.24 9.85
N GLU A 28 -10.85 -0.84 9.95
CA GLU A 28 -11.87 -0.77 8.91
C GLU A 28 -12.84 0.36 9.21
N VAL A 29 -13.20 1.15 8.21
CA VAL A 29 -14.11 2.27 8.32
C VAL A 29 -15.14 2.21 7.18
N THR A 30 -16.41 2.32 7.57
CA THR A 30 -17.56 2.27 6.67
C THR A 30 -18.40 3.56 6.72
N GLU A 31 -18.32 4.29 7.83
CA GLU A 31 -19.12 5.49 8.04
C GLU A 31 -18.60 6.66 7.20
N LYS A 32 -19.48 7.25 6.39
CA LYS A 32 -19.14 8.34 5.45
C LYS A 32 -18.49 9.54 6.14
N GLU A 33 -19.01 9.93 7.30
CA GLU A 33 -18.46 11.05 8.07
C GLU A 33 -17.04 10.78 8.56
N GLU A 34 -16.75 9.54 8.97
CA GLU A 34 -15.42 9.14 9.39
C GLU A 34 -14.47 9.07 8.18
N ILE A 35 -14.92 8.56 7.05
CA ILE A 35 -14.17 8.56 5.79
C ILE A 35 -13.77 9.99 5.41
N GLU A 36 -14.69 10.95 5.47
CA GLU A 36 -14.40 12.37 5.19
C GLU A 36 -13.33 12.95 6.14
N ARG A 37 -13.38 12.60 7.43
CA ARG A 37 -12.37 13.02 8.41
C ARG A 37 -11.00 12.42 8.11
N ILE A 38 -10.94 11.14 7.71
CA ILE A 38 -9.71 10.46 7.34
C ILE A 38 -9.06 11.14 6.14
N PHE A 39 -9.81 11.42 5.09
CA PHE A 39 -9.29 12.14 3.94
C PHE A 39 -8.79 13.54 4.31
N ALA A 40 -9.51 14.26 5.18
CA ALA A 40 -9.07 15.58 5.65
C ALA A 40 -7.79 15.52 6.52
N MET A 41 -7.51 14.40 7.20
CA MET A 41 -6.23 14.17 7.89
C MET A 41 -5.14 13.79 6.90
N ALA A 42 -5.41 12.89 5.96
CA ALA A 42 -4.47 12.46 4.93
C ALA A 42 -3.99 13.65 4.06
N GLU A 43 -4.86 14.59 3.72
CA GLU A 43 -4.49 15.81 2.96
C GLU A 43 -3.44 16.70 3.65
N LYS A 44 -3.30 16.58 4.97
CA LYS A 44 -2.34 17.36 5.76
C LYS A 44 -1.02 16.62 5.98
N ALA A 45 -0.95 15.35 5.61
CA ALA A 45 0.26 14.55 5.74
C ALA A 45 1.30 14.94 4.69
N GLN A 46 2.58 14.72 5.00
CA GLN A 46 3.64 14.89 4.02
C GLN A 46 3.66 13.76 3.00
N CYS A 47 3.47 12.53 3.46
CA CYS A 47 3.42 11.33 2.65
C CYS A 47 2.13 10.57 2.96
N VAL A 48 1.54 9.99 1.92
CA VAL A 48 0.38 9.09 2.03
C VAL A 48 0.65 7.86 1.18
N GLY A 49 0.50 6.69 1.81
CA GLY A 49 0.51 5.40 1.12
C GLY A 49 -0.90 4.96 0.78
N VAL A 50 -1.13 4.54 -0.46
CA VAL A 50 -2.46 4.11 -0.93
C VAL A 50 -2.37 2.74 -1.59
N ALA A 51 -3.35 1.89 -1.31
CA ALA A 51 -3.56 0.62 -1.99
C ALA A 51 -5.00 0.47 -2.46
N LEU A 52 -5.17 -0.11 -3.64
CA LEU A 52 -6.46 -0.46 -4.24
C LEU A 52 -6.48 -1.96 -4.47
N SER A 53 -7.23 -2.70 -3.67
CA SER A 53 -7.38 -4.15 -3.84
C SER A 53 -8.54 -4.47 -4.76
N LYS A 54 -8.28 -5.27 -5.79
CA LYS A 54 -9.34 -5.84 -6.63
C LYS A 54 -10.08 -6.93 -5.88
N ASP A 55 -11.35 -7.08 -6.19
CA ASP A 55 -12.14 -8.22 -5.70
C ASP A 55 -11.63 -9.49 -6.40
N GLU A 56 -10.98 -10.39 -5.65
CA GLU A 56 -10.39 -11.63 -6.17
C GLU A 56 -11.46 -12.72 -6.47
N GLY A 57 -12.72 -12.32 -6.64
CA GLY A 57 -13.80 -13.26 -6.95
C GLY A 57 -14.33 -14.05 -5.74
N ASN A 58 -13.91 -13.67 -4.53
CA ASN A 58 -14.44 -14.25 -3.27
C ASN A 58 -15.83 -13.71 -2.93
N VAL A 59 -16.26 -12.64 -3.58
CA VAL A 59 -17.60 -12.06 -3.47
C VAL A 59 -18.41 -12.53 -4.68
N LEU A 60 -19.65 -13.03 -4.43
CA LEU A 60 -20.54 -13.36 -5.52
C LEU A 60 -20.72 -12.14 -6.43
N PRO A 61 -20.69 -12.28 -7.77
CA PRO A 61 -20.75 -11.16 -8.71
C PRO A 61 -21.94 -10.22 -8.48
N LEU A 62 -23.00 -10.71 -7.86
CA LEU A 62 -24.19 -9.94 -7.50
C LEU A 62 -23.91 -8.88 -6.40
N PHE A 63 -22.90 -9.11 -5.58
CA PHE A 63 -22.52 -8.23 -4.45
C PHE A 63 -21.21 -7.48 -4.68
N ALA A 64 -20.48 -7.81 -5.75
CA ALA A 64 -19.26 -7.13 -6.11
C ALA A 64 -19.56 -5.74 -6.68
N HIS A 65 -18.74 -4.74 -6.32
CA HIS A 65 -18.90 -3.41 -6.90
C HIS A 65 -18.55 -3.43 -8.40
N PRO A 66 -19.31 -2.73 -9.29
CA PRO A 66 -19.05 -2.70 -10.73
C PRO A 66 -17.66 -2.20 -11.13
N SER A 67 -16.98 -1.43 -10.25
CA SER A 67 -15.59 -0.99 -10.47
C SER A 67 -14.56 -2.12 -10.41
N GLY A 68 -14.94 -3.30 -9.89
CA GLY A 68 -14.03 -4.43 -9.66
C GLY A 68 -13.08 -4.27 -8.47
N PHE A 69 -13.22 -3.19 -7.68
CA PHE A 69 -12.46 -3.01 -6.44
C PHE A 69 -13.23 -3.54 -5.24
N GLY A 70 -12.54 -4.29 -4.40
CA GLY A 70 -13.09 -4.78 -3.14
C GLY A 70 -12.75 -3.87 -1.96
N ARG A 71 -11.58 -3.21 -2.00
CA ARG A 71 -11.12 -2.36 -0.89
C ARG A 71 -10.19 -1.24 -1.33
N ILE A 72 -10.21 -0.16 -0.55
CA ILE A 72 -9.22 0.92 -0.60
C ILE A 72 -8.56 1.01 0.76
N ALA A 73 -7.22 1.08 0.82
CA ALA A 73 -6.51 1.36 2.06
C ALA A 73 -5.67 2.62 1.94
N ILE A 74 -5.56 3.34 3.05
CA ILE A 74 -4.81 4.59 3.17
C ILE A 74 -3.99 4.57 4.44
N ALA A 75 -2.68 4.87 4.33
CA ALA A 75 -1.75 5.05 5.44
C ALA A 75 -1.16 6.46 5.36
N TRP A 76 -1.23 7.24 6.47
CA TRP A 76 -0.67 8.60 6.51
C TRP A 76 0.22 8.85 7.73
N SER A 77 0.36 7.87 8.59
CA SER A 77 1.33 7.83 9.69
C SER A 77 1.69 6.40 10.04
N GLU A 78 2.69 6.23 10.89
CA GLU A 78 3.09 4.90 11.40
C GLU A 78 2.02 4.22 12.27
N LYS A 79 0.98 4.94 12.67
CA LYS A 79 -0.09 4.46 13.57
C LYS A 79 -1.47 4.52 12.94
N ASP A 80 -1.59 5.14 11.77
CA ASP A 80 -2.86 5.40 11.12
C ASP A 80 -2.91 4.72 9.75
N VAL A 81 -3.50 3.53 9.74
CA VAL A 81 -3.77 2.75 8.53
C VAL A 81 -5.23 2.34 8.55
N VAL A 82 -5.94 2.70 7.50
CA VAL A 82 -7.39 2.50 7.40
C VAL A 82 -7.73 1.79 6.10
N THR A 83 -8.67 0.85 6.16
CA THR A 83 -9.28 0.24 4.97
C THR A 83 -10.75 0.58 4.90
N ILE A 84 -11.21 0.85 3.67
CA ILE A 84 -12.60 1.18 3.32
C ILE A 84 -13.09 0.05 2.40
N PRO A 85 -14.09 -0.74 2.79
CA PRO A 85 -14.68 -1.74 1.92
C PRO A 85 -15.42 -1.06 0.77
N CYS A 86 -15.33 -1.66 -0.42
CA CYS A 86 -16.01 -1.21 -1.63
C CYS A 86 -17.10 -2.23 -1.97
N ASP A 87 -18.30 -2.01 -1.48
CA ASP A 87 -19.49 -2.78 -1.79
C ASP A 87 -20.44 -2.02 -2.73
N LEU A 88 -21.59 -2.59 -3.04
CA LEU A 88 -22.59 -1.99 -3.94
C LEU A 88 -23.12 -0.63 -3.46
N SER A 89 -23.05 -0.34 -2.17
CA SER A 89 -23.49 0.93 -1.58
C SER A 89 -22.38 2.00 -1.58
N THR A 90 -21.15 1.62 -1.91
CA THR A 90 -19.98 2.50 -1.85
C THR A 90 -19.97 3.46 -3.04
N ASP A 91 -19.93 4.74 -2.76
CA ASP A 91 -19.74 5.78 -3.78
C ASP A 91 -18.27 5.86 -4.20
N MET A 92 -17.90 5.05 -5.20
CA MET A 92 -16.52 4.99 -5.71
C MET A 92 -16.09 6.29 -6.37
N GLU A 93 -17.01 7.03 -6.99
CA GLU A 93 -16.70 8.34 -7.60
C GLU A 93 -16.28 9.33 -6.52
N PHE A 94 -17.01 9.36 -5.40
CA PHE A 94 -16.65 10.14 -4.24
C PHE A 94 -15.27 9.74 -3.68
N LEU A 95 -15.00 8.44 -3.51
CA LEU A 95 -13.71 7.98 -2.98
C LEU A 95 -12.54 8.34 -3.91
N PHE A 96 -12.69 8.14 -5.22
CA PHE A 96 -11.66 8.50 -6.19
C PHE A 96 -11.46 10.01 -6.30
N ALA A 97 -12.52 10.80 -6.16
CA ALA A 97 -12.41 12.27 -6.10
C ALA A 97 -11.62 12.71 -4.85
N LYS A 98 -11.89 12.10 -3.70
CA LYS A 98 -11.14 12.37 -2.46
C LYS A 98 -9.68 11.95 -2.56
N LEU A 99 -9.38 10.75 -3.10
CA LEU A 99 -8.01 10.30 -3.35
C LEU A 99 -7.27 11.24 -4.31
N SER A 100 -7.94 11.69 -5.37
CA SER A 100 -7.38 12.66 -6.32
C SER A 100 -7.01 13.97 -5.64
N HIS A 101 -7.85 14.43 -4.72
CA HIS A 101 -7.58 15.64 -3.95
C HIS A 101 -6.40 15.47 -2.98
N VAL A 102 -6.31 14.33 -2.30
CA VAL A 102 -5.13 13.98 -1.48
C VAL A 102 -3.87 13.98 -2.34
N ALA A 103 -3.88 13.29 -3.49
CA ALA A 103 -2.73 13.20 -4.38
C ALA A 103 -2.25 14.58 -4.89
N GLU A 104 -3.17 15.54 -5.03
CA GLU A 104 -2.83 16.92 -5.39
C GLU A 104 -2.18 17.71 -4.25
N LYS A 105 -2.53 17.42 -2.99
CA LYS A 105 -2.14 18.19 -1.81
C LYS A 105 -0.83 17.73 -1.19
N VAL A 106 -0.60 16.41 -1.13
CA VAL A 106 0.53 15.82 -0.42
C VAL A 106 1.84 16.00 -1.20
N SER A 107 2.96 16.03 -0.48
CA SER A 107 4.29 16.09 -1.07
C SER A 107 4.77 14.72 -1.60
N CYS A 108 4.24 13.63 -1.04
CA CYS A 108 4.52 12.27 -1.47
C CYS A 108 3.22 11.46 -1.49
N PHE A 109 2.80 11.06 -2.69
CA PHE A 109 1.71 10.12 -2.94
C PHE A 109 2.33 8.79 -3.36
N SER A 110 2.38 7.85 -2.43
CA SER A 110 3.12 6.61 -2.57
C SER A 110 2.20 5.41 -2.77
N VAL A 111 2.59 4.52 -3.66
CA VAL A 111 1.81 3.34 -4.06
C VAL A 111 2.70 2.16 -4.40
N CYS A 112 2.12 0.96 -4.44
CA CYS A 112 2.74 -0.25 -4.97
C CYS A 112 2.17 -0.55 -6.36
N GLY A 113 2.67 0.12 -7.41
CA GLY A 113 2.16 -0.02 -8.76
C GLY A 113 1.31 1.17 -9.22
N LEU A 114 1.94 2.30 -9.48
CA LEU A 114 1.30 3.56 -9.89
C LEU A 114 0.47 3.39 -11.17
N LYS A 115 0.95 2.59 -12.12
CA LYS A 115 0.28 2.35 -13.41
C LYS A 115 -1.15 1.83 -13.24
N GLU A 116 -1.41 1.03 -12.21
CA GLU A 116 -2.73 0.45 -11.96
C GLU A 116 -3.71 1.45 -11.34
N ILE A 117 -3.20 2.45 -10.65
CA ILE A 117 -3.98 3.45 -9.91
C ILE A 117 -4.31 4.68 -10.76
N LEU A 118 -3.41 5.08 -11.65
CA LEU A 118 -3.55 6.28 -12.48
C LEU A 118 -4.88 6.39 -13.27
N PRO A 119 -5.50 5.32 -13.78
CA PRO A 119 -6.79 5.43 -14.47
C PRO A 119 -7.92 5.97 -13.60
N TYR A 120 -7.80 5.85 -12.27
CA TYR A 120 -8.85 6.17 -11.31
C TYR A 120 -8.60 7.46 -10.54
N ILE A 121 -7.33 7.87 -10.42
CA ILE A 121 -6.93 9.05 -9.66
C ILE A 121 -6.46 10.14 -10.61
N LYS A 122 -7.14 11.28 -10.55
CA LYS A 122 -6.83 12.47 -11.35
C LYS A 122 -5.82 13.36 -10.62
N ASN A 123 -5.13 14.21 -11.38
CA ASN A 123 -4.27 15.29 -10.85
C ASN A 123 -3.08 14.81 -10.01
N VAL A 124 -2.64 13.57 -10.16
CA VAL A 124 -1.39 13.11 -9.54
C VAL A 124 -0.23 13.89 -10.16
N LYS A 125 0.47 14.66 -9.35
CA LYS A 125 1.65 15.40 -9.81
C LYS A 125 2.83 14.44 -9.96
N GLN A 126 3.52 14.50 -11.08
CA GLN A 126 4.71 13.68 -11.30
C GLN A 126 5.77 13.88 -10.20
N SER A 127 5.89 15.09 -9.67
CA SER A 127 6.85 15.42 -8.60
C SER A 127 6.49 14.85 -7.22
N SER A 128 5.23 14.45 -7.01
CA SER A 128 4.78 13.88 -5.74
C SER A 128 4.46 12.39 -5.83
N ALA A 129 4.36 11.83 -7.03
CA ALA A 129 4.08 10.42 -7.23
C ALA A 129 5.31 9.57 -6.92
N PHE A 130 5.15 8.55 -6.09
CA PHE A 130 6.22 7.62 -5.73
C PHE A 130 5.73 6.18 -5.84
N ASP A 131 6.39 5.38 -6.68
CA ASP A 131 6.08 3.95 -6.84
C ASP A 131 7.19 3.14 -6.15
N VAL A 132 6.86 2.51 -5.02
CA VAL A 132 7.84 1.76 -4.23
C VAL A 132 8.34 0.49 -4.93
N ILE A 133 7.53 -0.08 -5.83
CA ILE A 133 7.92 -1.26 -6.61
C ILE A 133 8.97 -0.87 -7.65
N VAL A 134 8.72 0.22 -8.37
CA VAL A 134 9.68 0.76 -9.35
C VAL A 134 10.97 1.20 -8.66
N ALA A 135 10.88 1.86 -7.52
CA ALA A 135 12.03 2.27 -6.73
C ALA A 135 12.88 1.08 -6.27
N ALA A 136 12.23 0.01 -5.79
CA ALA A 136 12.93 -1.22 -5.40
C ALA A 136 13.60 -1.91 -6.59
N TYR A 137 12.94 -1.94 -7.75
CA TYR A 137 13.51 -2.47 -8.99
C TYR A 137 14.73 -1.68 -9.45
N LEU A 138 14.70 -0.36 -9.40
CA LEU A 138 15.84 0.49 -9.76
C LEU A 138 17.06 0.21 -8.88
N LEU A 139 16.85 -0.01 -7.58
CA LEU A 139 17.93 -0.32 -6.63
C LEU A 139 18.49 -1.74 -6.79
N ASN A 140 17.69 -2.69 -7.25
CA ASN A 140 18.14 -4.06 -7.49
C ASN A 140 17.41 -4.69 -8.70
N PRO A 141 17.88 -4.46 -9.93
CA PRO A 141 17.24 -4.93 -11.16
C PRO A 141 17.43 -6.44 -11.42
N LEU A 142 18.15 -7.16 -10.56
CA LEU A 142 18.36 -8.61 -10.71
C LEU A 142 17.09 -9.42 -10.39
N LYS A 143 16.13 -8.83 -9.70
CA LYS A 143 14.83 -9.43 -9.44
C LYS A 143 13.82 -8.84 -10.42
N SER A 144 13.18 -9.70 -11.24
CA SER A 144 12.25 -9.26 -12.30
C SER A 144 10.92 -8.77 -11.76
N ASP A 145 10.44 -9.39 -10.67
CA ASP A 145 9.12 -9.15 -10.13
C ASP A 145 9.21 -8.80 -8.63
N TYR A 146 8.85 -7.58 -8.28
CA TYR A 146 8.73 -7.11 -6.92
C TYR A 146 7.26 -7.08 -6.51
N THR A 147 6.97 -7.58 -5.31
CA THR A 147 5.67 -7.41 -4.65
C THR A 147 5.82 -6.48 -3.44
N TYR A 148 4.70 -6.01 -2.88
CA TYR A 148 4.76 -5.18 -1.68
C TYR A 148 5.35 -5.96 -0.49
N GLU A 149 5.15 -7.30 -0.44
CA GLU A 149 5.73 -8.17 0.59
C GLU A 149 7.26 -8.19 0.49
N ASP A 150 7.80 -8.24 -0.73
CA ASP A 150 9.24 -8.17 -0.95
C ASP A 150 9.83 -6.85 -0.45
N VAL A 151 9.15 -5.75 -0.75
CA VAL A 151 9.57 -4.42 -0.28
C VAL A 151 9.47 -4.32 1.23
N ALA A 152 8.38 -4.81 1.82
CA ALA A 152 8.18 -4.83 3.28
C ALA A 152 9.26 -5.65 3.99
N GLU A 153 9.57 -6.85 3.50
CA GLU A 153 10.61 -7.70 4.08
C GLU A 153 12.01 -7.09 3.93
N GLN A 154 12.36 -6.66 2.71
CA GLN A 154 13.72 -6.23 2.39
C GLN A 154 14.06 -4.86 2.99
N TYR A 155 13.14 -3.91 2.99
CA TYR A 155 13.43 -2.52 3.35
C TYR A 155 12.86 -2.11 4.71
N LEU A 156 11.82 -2.80 5.20
CA LEU A 156 11.19 -2.49 6.49
C LEU A 156 11.40 -3.58 7.54
N GLY A 157 11.89 -4.77 7.14
CA GLY A 157 12.05 -5.93 8.05
C GLY A 157 10.71 -6.49 8.54
N ILE A 158 9.64 -6.26 7.77
CA ILE A 158 8.28 -6.70 8.10
C ILE A 158 8.00 -7.97 7.30
N ALA A 159 7.85 -9.09 8.00
CA ALA A 159 7.36 -10.34 7.40
C ALA A 159 5.87 -10.47 7.71
N GLY A 160 5.01 -10.48 6.70
CA GLY A 160 3.59 -10.67 6.94
C GLY A 160 2.70 -10.37 5.73
N GLY A 161 1.44 -10.73 5.84
CA GLY A 161 0.43 -10.45 4.81
C GLY A 161 0.17 -11.57 3.82
N ILE A 162 1.08 -12.54 3.64
CA ILE A 162 0.94 -13.60 2.60
C ILE A 162 -0.30 -14.48 2.82
N GLN A 163 -0.65 -14.77 4.08
CA GLN A 163 -1.83 -15.60 4.42
C GLN A 163 -2.96 -14.78 5.08
N ALA A 164 -2.85 -13.46 5.06
CA ALA A 164 -3.83 -12.59 5.69
C ALA A 164 -5.12 -12.46 4.85
N GLU A 165 -6.20 -12.05 5.48
CA GLU A 165 -7.44 -11.68 4.79
C GLU A 165 -7.22 -10.44 3.90
N LEU A 166 -8.10 -10.22 2.92
CA LEU A 166 -7.99 -9.16 1.93
C LEU A 166 -7.88 -7.75 2.55
N ASN A 167 -8.63 -7.49 3.62
CA ASN A 167 -8.56 -6.24 4.37
C ASN A 167 -7.18 -6.00 4.97
N VAL A 168 -6.58 -7.02 5.56
CA VAL A 168 -5.26 -6.97 6.17
C VAL A 168 -4.18 -6.82 5.10
N LYS A 169 -4.27 -7.56 3.97
CA LYS A 169 -3.36 -7.42 2.84
C LYS A 169 -3.35 -6.00 2.28
N CYS A 170 -4.54 -5.41 2.06
CA CYS A 170 -4.66 -4.06 1.54
C CYS A 170 -4.05 -3.01 2.49
N CYS A 171 -4.22 -3.20 3.81
CA CYS A 171 -3.57 -2.36 4.83
C CYS A 171 -2.05 -2.52 4.82
N TYR A 172 -1.53 -3.75 4.69
CA TYR A 172 -0.08 -3.98 4.57
C TYR A 172 0.51 -3.30 3.35
N GLU A 173 -0.16 -3.39 2.21
CA GLU A 173 0.26 -2.74 0.98
C GLU A 173 0.31 -1.21 1.13
N ALA A 174 -0.76 -0.59 1.65
CA ALA A 174 -0.80 0.85 1.89
C ALA A 174 0.26 1.30 2.91
N TYR A 175 0.45 0.53 3.99
CA TYR A 175 1.49 0.80 4.97
C TYR A 175 2.89 0.67 4.37
N THR A 176 3.14 -0.35 3.57
CA THR A 176 4.42 -0.55 2.88
C THR A 176 4.71 0.61 1.93
N ALA A 177 3.71 1.01 1.13
CA ALA A 177 3.83 2.17 0.27
C ALA A 177 4.20 3.44 1.06
N PHE A 178 3.56 3.68 2.22
CA PHE A 178 3.85 4.81 3.09
C PHE A 178 5.26 4.74 3.70
N ALA A 179 5.57 3.64 4.38
CA ALA A 179 6.78 3.52 5.20
C ALA A 179 8.05 3.33 4.35
N ALA A 180 7.96 2.62 3.22
CA ALA A 180 9.11 2.40 2.35
C ALA A 180 9.47 3.61 1.50
N ALA A 181 8.55 4.55 1.26
CA ALA A 181 8.78 5.70 0.39
C ALA A 181 10.03 6.49 0.79
N SER A 182 10.15 6.88 2.06
CA SER A 182 11.31 7.65 2.55
C SER A 182 12.59 6.83 2.55
N VAL A 183 12.51 5.54 2.84
CA VAL A 183 13.68 4.63 2.85
C VAL A 183 14.24 4.46 1.44
N LEU A 184 13.35 4.22 0.48
CA LEU A 184 13.73 4.01 -0.92
C LEU A 184 14.19 5.29 -1.57
N ASP A 185 13.53 6.42 -1.31
CA ASP A 185 13.96 7.75 -1.82
C ASP A 185 15.38 8.10 -1.36
N ASN A 186 15.69 7.89 -0.08
CA ASN A 186 17.05 8.10 0.43
C ASN A 186 18.07 7.18 -0.25
N LYS A 187 17.74 5.89 -0.45
CA LYS A 187 18.63 4.95 -1.13
C LYS A 187 18.84 5.29 -2.62
N LEU A 188 17.82 5.77 -3.30
CA LEU A 188 17.94 6.25 -4.69
C LEU A 188 18.85 7.47 -4.78
N LYS A 189 18.74 8.41 -3.84
CA LYS A 189 19.64 9.57 -3.74
C LYS A 189 21.09 9.16 -3.48
N GLU A 190 21.31 8.24 -2.55
CA GLU A 190 22.65 7.67 -2.29
C GLU A 190 23.25 6.96 -3.51
N ALA A 191 22.41 6.36 -4.35
CA ALA A 191 22.80 5.72 -5.60
C ALA A 191 22.86 6.66 -6.81
N GLU A 192 22.66 7.98 -6.61
CA GLU A 192 22.61 9.02 -7.66
C GLU A 192 21.53 8.72 -8.74
N MET A 193 20.42 8.09 -8.38
CA MET A 193 19.31 7.68 -9.25
C MET A 193 18.04 8.53 -9.04
N ASP A 194 18.16 9.70 -8.44
CA ASP A 194 17.05 10.58 -8.00
C ASP A 194 16.53 11.54 -9.09
N ARG A 195 16.74 11.24 -10.38
CA ARG A 195 16.36 12.08 -11.52
C ARG A 195 15.05 11.63 -12.18
#